data_0ab2a7479635ab141f3da80a5633927e
#
_entry.id   0ab2a7479635ab141f3da80a5633927e
#
_cell.length_a   1.000
_cell.length_b   1.000
_cell.length_c   1.000
_cell.angle_alpha   90.00
_cell.angle_beta   90.00
_cell.angle_gamma   90.00
#
_symmetry.space_group_name_H-M   'P 1'
#
loop_
_entity.id
_entity.type
_entity.pdbx_description
1 polymer ?
#
loop_
_entity_poly.entity_id
_entity_poly.type
_entity_poly.pdbx_seq_one_letter_code
_entity_poly.pdbx_strand_id
1 'polypeptide(L)'
;MGIADSARLGVHGTSYDGYATNLLITQTNRFKAAINISGKVDVISFYTDSPRLGVRNIHAAEKSQDRLGATLWQQPQKYVQHSAIMFADRIQTPLMLITGAQDSNVPADNTREMYYALRRLGKEVVWVNYMNGGHGGGNASPADFLDMHKRMLEWYDTKLKRTTTTTRADAVSSSSSLRFH
;
A
#
# COMPACT_ATOMS: atom_id res chain seq x y z
N MET A 1 -14.01 13.43 22.69
CA MET A 1 -12.56 13.19 22.87
C MET A 1 -11.87 13.33 21.51
N GLY A 2 -11.01 14.32 21.31
CA GLY A 2 -10.33 14.58 20.04
C GLY A 2 -8.99 13.83 19.92
N ILE A 3 -9.00 12.50 20.06
CA ILE A 3 -7.78 11.68 20.04
C ILE A 3 -7.28 11.40 18.62
N ALA A 4 -8.19 11.29 17.66
CA ALA A 4 -7.86 11.02 16.26
C ALA A 4 -8.35 12.14 15.34
N ASP A 5 -7.51 12.54 14.39
CA ASP A 5 -7.87 13.48 13.34
C ASP A 5 -8.39 12.71 12.12
N SER A 6 -9.70 12.76 11.89
CA SER A 6 -10.35 12.06 10.79
C SER A 6 -9.90 12.53 9.39
N ALA A 7 -9.28 13.70 9.30
CA ALA A 7 -8.72 14.22 8.06
C ALA A 7 -7.32 13.65 7.73
N ARG A 8 -6.69 12.95 8.68
CA ARG A 8 -5.31 12.44 8.56
C ARG A 8 -5.21 10.96 8.92
N LEU A 9 -6.05 10.13 8.31
CA LEU A 9 -6.05 8.69 8.52
C LEU A 9 -5.10 7.99 7.53
N GLY A 10 -4.27 7.10 8.05
CA GLY A 10 -3.51 6.12 7.27
C GLY A 10 -4.07 4.72 7.49
N VAL A 11 -3.79 3.82 6.55
CA VAL A 11 -4.13 2.40 6.66
C VAL A 11 -2.96 1.56 6.19
N HIS A 12 -2.69 0.45 6.86
CA HIS A 12 -1.76 -0.56 6.37
C HIS A 12 -2.19 -1.95 6.79
N GLY A 13 -1.66 -2.92 6.09
CA GLY A 13 -1.84 -4.31 6.44
C GLY A 13 -0.77 -5.20 5.82
N THR A 14 -0.60 -6.37 6.43
CA THR A 14 0.33 -7.39 5.95
C THR A 14 -0.46 -8.63 5.51
N SER A 15 -0.04 -9.25 4.39
CA SER A 15 -0.66 -10.48 3.89
C SER A 15 -2.16 -10.28 3.58
N TYR A 16 -3.06 -10.97 4.27
CA TYR A 16 -4.50 -10.80 4.09
C TYR A 16 -4.97 -9.37 4.39
N ASP A 17 -4.41 -8.72 5.42
CA ASP A 17 -4.75 -7.34 5.75
C ASP A 17 -4.18 -6.35 4.71
N GLY A 18 -3.07 -6.70 4.05
CA GLY A 18 -2.57 -5.98 2.88
C GLY A 18 -3.51 -6.08 1.68
N TYR A 19 -4.05 -7.26 1.43
CA TYR A 19 -5.13 -7.47 0.46
C TYR A 19 -6.38 -6.66 0.80
N ALA A 20 -6.82 -6.71 2.07
CA ALA A 20 -7.95 -5.90 2.54
C ALA A 20 -7.70 -4.40 2.38
N THR A 21 -6.46 -3.93 2.65
CA THR A 21 -6.05 -2.54 2.44
C THR A 21 -6.22 -2.13 0.98
N ASN A 22 -5.78 -2.95 0.04
CA ASN A 22 -5.92 -2.68 -1.39
C ASN A 22 -7.39 -2.56 -1.81
N LEU A 23 -8.25 -3.49 -1.38
CA LEU A 23 -9.68 -3.42 -1.68
C LEU A 23 -10.34 -2.20 -1.02
N LEU A 24 -9.99 -1.90 0.22
CA LEU A 24 -10.59 -0.79 0.97
C LEU A 24 -10.38 0.55 0.27
N ILE A 25 -9.16 0.82 -0.22
CA ILE A 25 -8.85 2.09 -0.89
C ILE A 25 -9.46 2.22 -2.29
N THR A 26 -10.03 1.14 -2.86
CA THR A 26 -10.87 1.23 -4.07
C THR A 26 -12.30 1.68 -3.75
N GLN A 27 -12.71 1.61 -2.49
CA GLN A 27 -14.10 1.83 -2.05
C GLN A 27 -14.27 3.14 -1.28
N THR A 28 -13.19 3.73 -0.76
CA THR A 28 -13.25 4.97 0.03
C THR A 28 -12.00 5.82 -0.12
N ASN A 29 -12.20 7.15 -0.11
CA ASN A 29 -11.12 8.15 -0.18
C ASN A 29 -10.79 8.75 1.20
N ARG A 30 -11.21 8.10 2.29
CA ARG A 30 -11.01 8.58 3.67
C ARG A 30 -9.53 8.57 4.09
N PHE A 31 -8.73 7.66 3.53
CA PHE A 31 -7.33 7.53 3.88
C PHE A 31 -6.46 8.47 3.05
N LYS A 32 -5.44 9.07 3.69
CA LYS A 32 -4.45 9.96 3.06
C LYS A 32 -3.14 9.24 2.75
N ALA A 33 -2.96 8.05 3.28
CA ALA A 33 -1.84 7.15 3.00
C ALA A 33 -2.28 5.71 3.18
N ALA A 34 -1.78 4.82 2.33
CA ALA A 34 -1.95 3.38 2.45
C ALA A 34 -0.61 2.66 2.28
N ILE A 35 -0.44 1.53 2.99
CA ILE A 35 0.71 0.65 2.83
C ILE A 35 0.20 -0.79 2.75
N ASN A 36 0.54 -1.46 1.66
CA ASN A 36 0.33 -2.90 1.49
C ASN A 36 1.67 -3.63 1.64
N ILE A 37 1.74 -4.57 2.58
CA ILE A 37 2.90 -5.43 2.80
C ILE A 37 2.53 -6.86 2.41
N SER A 38 3.12 -7.37 1.35
CA SER A 38 2.91 -8.76 0.86
C SER A 38 1.43 -9.17 0.72
N GLY A 39 0.55 -8.21 0.42
CA GLY A 39 -0.87 -8.48 0.18
C GLY A 39 -1.15 -8.57 -1.31
N LYS A 40 -1.90 -9.57 -1.72
CA LYS A 40 -2.29 -9.73 -3.13
C LYS A 40 -3.17 -8.58 -3.61
N VAL A 41 -3.10 -8.30 -4.90
CA VAL A 41 -3.88 -7.25 -5.57
C VAL A 41 -4.80 -7.81 -6.64
N ASP A 42 -4.42 -8.95 -7.20
CA ASP A 42 -5.18 -9.72 -8.20
C ASP A 42 -5.35 -11.17 -7.73
N VAL A 43 -6.58 -11.56 -7.46
CA VAL A 43 -6.92 -12.93 -7.04
C VAL A 43 -6.88 -13.89 -8.24
N ILE A 44 -7.02 -13.37 -9.46
CA ILE A 44 -7.00 -14.18 -10.68
C ILE A 44 -5.59 -14.70 -10.95
N SER A 45 -4.60 -13.80 -11.02
CA SER A 45 -3.21 -14.21 -11.20
C SER A 45 -2.68 -14.95 -9.98
N PHE A 46 -3.04 -14.54 -8.76
CA PHE A 46 -2.70 -15.25 -7.54
C PHE A 46 -3.20 -16.71 -7.51
N TYR A 47 -4.39 -16.98 -8.06
CA TYR A 47 -5.05 -18.29 -8.01
C TYR A 47 -4.22 -19.40 -8.67
N THR A 48 -3.58 -19.10 -9.80
CA THR A 48 -2.78 -20.07 -10.55
C THR A 48 -1.28 -19.93 -10.36
N ASP A 49 -0.81 -18.88 -9.67
CA ASP A 49 0.61 -18.63 -9.44
C ASP A 49 1.00 -19.05 -8.02
N SER A 50 1.37 -20.31 -7.85
CA SER A 50 1.87 -20.82 -6.57
C SER A 50 3.37 -21.14 -6.67
N PRO A 51 4.24 -20.36 -6.01
CA PRO A 51 5.68 -20.64 -5.97
C PRO A 51 6.03 -21.94 -5.24
N ARG A 52 5.07 -22.48 -4.49
CA ARG A 52 5.20 -23.78 -3.82
C ARG A 52 4.46 -24.85 -4.60
N LEU A 53 5.00 -26.05 -4.58
CA LEU A 53 4.27 -27.20 -5.13
C LEU A 53 2.94 -27.40 -4.42
N GLY A 54 1.90 -27.73 -5.19
CA GLY A 54 0.56 -28.00 -4.70
C GLY A 54 -0.44 -26.89 -4.96
N VAL A 55 -1.61 -27.03 -4.35
CA VAL A 55 -2.80 -26.20 -4.62
C VAL A 55 -3.00 -25.09 -3.58
N ARG A 56 -1.91 -24.60 -2.98
CA ARG A 56 -2.01 -23.69 -1.83
C ARG A 56 -2.79 -22.41 -2.14
N ASN A 57 -2.47 -21.73 -3.25
CA ASN A 57 -3.13 -20.48 -3.62
C ASN A 57 -4.58 -20.73 -4.07
N ILE A 58 -4.83 -21.83 -4.77
CA ILE A 58 -6.18 -22.29 -5.09
C ILE A 58 -7.00 -22.49 -3.81
N HIS A 59 -6.45 -23.23 -2.84
CA HIS A 59 -7.12 -23.46 -1.55
C HIS A 59 -7.33 -22.17 -0.77
N ALA A 60 -6.36 -21.23 -0.81
CA ALA A 60 -6.47 -19.93 -0.16
C ALA A 60 -7.65 -19.14 -0.73
N ALA A 61 -7.77 -19.08 -2.05
CA ALA A 61 -8.84 -18.36 -2.71
C ALA A 61 -10.21 -19.02 -2.47
N GLU A 62 -10.31 -20.33 -2.66
CA GLU A 62 -11.61 -21.00 -2.59
C GLU A 62 -12.13 -21.20 -1.17
N LYS A 63 -11.27 -21.63 -0.22
CA LYS A 63 -11.73 -22.26 1.03
C LYS A 63 -11.21 -21.59 2.31
N SER A 64 -9.99 -21.03 2.33
CA SER A 64 -9.41 -20.58 3.59
C SER A 64 -9.38 -19.07 3.77
N GLN A 65 -8.61 -18.33 2.99
CA GLN A 65 -8.43 -16.88 3.15
C GLN A 65 -9.61 -16.10 2.55
N ASP A 66 -9.83 -16.23 1.24
CA ASP A 66 -10.82 -15.43 0.53
C ASP A 66 -12.22 -16.04 0.59
N ARG A 67 -12.31 -17.35 0.76
CA ARG A 67 -13.58 -18.11 0.91
C ARG A 67 -14.55 -17.85 -0.23
N LEU A 68 -14.07 -17.77 -1.46
CA LEU A 68 -14.91 -17.52 -2.63
C LEU A 68 -15.90 -18.68 -2.90
N GLY A 69 -15.60 -19.89 -2.39
CA GLY A 69 -16.52 -21.03 -2.40
C GLY A 69 -16.68 -21.71 -3.76
N ALA A 70 -15.94 -21.28 -4.77
CA ALA A 70 -16.02 -21.83 -6.13
C ALA A 70 -14.68 -21.62 -6.85
N THR A 71 -14.42 -22.42 -7.88
CA THR A 71 -13.26 -22.24 -8.76
C THR A 71 -13.39 -20.97 -9.60
N LEU A 72 -12.26 -20.48 -10.09
CA LEU A 72 -12.20 -19.33 -10.99
C LEU A 72 -13.15 -19.50 -12.20
N TRP A 73 -13.17 -20.69 -12.79
CA TRP A 73 -13.98 -20.96 -13.98
C TRP A 73 -15.48 -21.12 -13.70
N GLN A 74 -15.85 -21.52 -12.48
CA GLN A 74 -17.27 -21.63 -12.06
C GLN A 74 -17.87 -20.25 -11.76
N GLN A 75 -17.11 -19.34 -11.14
CA GLN A 75 -17.57 -18.02 -10.78
C GLN A 75 -16.52 -16.92 -11.04
N PRO A 76 -16.15 -16.66 -12.30
CA PRO A 76 -15.07 -15.72 -12.64
C PRO A 76 -15.35 -14.30 -12.12
N GLN A 77 -16.60 -13.88 -12.08
CA GLN A 77 -16.96 -12.54 -11.60
C GLN A 77 -16.63 -12.32 -10.11
N LYS A 78 -16.68 -13.37 -9.28
CA LYS A 78 -16.22 -13.24 -7.89
C LYS A 78 -14.73 -12.91 -7.82
N TYR A 79 -13.92 -13.55 -8.63
CA TYR A 79 -12.48 -13.29 -8.67
C TYR A 79 -12.18 -11.86 -9.14
N VAL A 80 -12.87 -11.38 -10.17
CA VAL A 80 -12.79 -9.99 -10.62
C VAL A 80 -13.18 -9.03 -9.50
N GLN A 81 -14.30 -9.26 -8.84
CA GLN A 81 -14.81 -8.38 -7.78
C GLN A 81 -13.90 -8.33 -6.54
N HIS A 82 -13.11 -9.38 -6.31
CA HIS A 82 -12.17 -9.48 -5.21
C HIS A 82 -10.72 -9.12 -5.61
N SER A 83 -10.49 -8.70 -6.85
CA SER A 83 -9.20 -8.24 -7.35
C SER A 83 -9.16 -6.71 -7.37
N ALA A 84 -8.43 -6.11 -6.41
CA ALA A 84 -8.35 -4.65 -6.27
C ALA A 84 -7.82 -3.96 -7.54
N ILE A 85 -6.97 -4.64 -8.31
CA ILE A 85 -6.39 -4.12 -9.55
C ILE A 85 -7.47 -3.79 -10.61
N MET A 86 -8.59 -4.52 -10.61
CA MET A 86 -9.70 -4.28 -11.53
C MET A 86 -10.42 -2.93 -11.27
N PHE A 87 -10.13 -2.30 -10.14
CA PHE A 87 -10.68 -1.04 -9.68
C PHE A 87 -9.58 0.00 -9.37
N ALA A 88 -8.38 -0.18 -9.93
CA ALA A 88 -7.24 0.69 -9.68
C ALA A 88 -7.51 2.15 -10.09
N ASP A 89 -8.38 2.38 -11.06
CA ASP A 89 -8.84 3.70 -11.49
C ASP A 89 -9.55 4.49 -10.37
N ARG A 90 -10.19 3.80 -9.42
CA ARG A 90 -10.91 4.40 -8.29
C ARG A 90 -9.99 4.84 -7.15
N ILE A 91 -8.77 4.30 -7.06
CA ILE A 91 -7.83 4.60 -6.00
C ILE A 91 -7.39 6.07 -6.11
N GLN A 92 -7.59 6.85 -5.04
CA GLN A 92 -7.08 8.21 -4.88
C GLN A 92 -6.02 8.30 -3.77
N THR A 93 -5.99 7.32 -2.89
CA THR A 93 -5.06 7.26 -1.76
C THR A 93 -3.66 6.92 -2.25
N PRO A 94 -2.63 7.73 -1.94
CA PRO A 94 -1.24 7.36 -2.20
C PRO A 94 -0.91 6.01 -1.59
N LEU A 95 -0.30 5.11 -2.37
CA LEU A 95 -0.06 3.72 -1.98
C LEU A 95 1.43 3.38 -1.99
N MET A 96 1.93 2.88 -0.85
CA MET A 96 3.22 2.20 -0.77
C MET A 96 2.99 0.69 -0.81
N LEU A 97 3.70 0.02 -1.71
CA LEU A 97 3.72 -1.42 -1.85
C LEU A 97 5.05 -1.96 -1.34
N ILE A 98 5.03 -2.94 -0.45
CA ILE A 98 6.23 -3.57 0.11
C ILE A 98 6.14 -5.08 -0.14
N THR A 99 7.20 -5.65 -0.73
CA THR A 99 7.29 -7.08 -1.03
C THR A 99 8.67 -7.64 -0.72
N GLY A 100 8.74 -8.94 -0.52
CA GLY A 100 9.98 -9.70 -0.58
C GLY A 100 10.05 -10.48 -1.89
N ALA A 101 11.18 -10.42 -2.59
CA ALA A 101 11.36 -11.13 -3.86
C ALA A 101 11.38 -12.66 -3.69
N GLN A 102 11.61 -13.15 -2.46
CA GLN A 102 11.58 -14.57 -2.10
C GLN A 102 10.25 -14.97 -1.43
N ASP A 103 9.21 -14.15 -1.58
CA ASP A 103 7.90 -14.46 -1.00
C ASP A 103 7.26 -15.67 -1.71
N SER A 104 7.16 -16.78 -0.98
CA SER A 104 6.56 -18.01 -1.45
C SER A 104 5.06 -18.13 -1.14
N ASN A 105 4.46 -17.11 -0.52
CA ASN A 105 3.04 -17.07 -0.20
C ASN A 105 2.26 -16.18 -1.17
N VAL A 106 2.73 -14.95 -1.36
CA VAL A 106 2.17 -14.00 -2.31
C VAL A 106 3.32 -13.50 -3.18
N PRO A 107 3.44 -13.98 -4.42
CA PRO A 107 4.53 -13.59 -5.29
C PRO A 107 4.62 -12.09 -5.47
N ALA A 108 5.85 -11.54 -5.44
CA ALA A 108 6.07 -10.10 -5.62
C ALA A 108 5.52 -9.58 -6.96
N ASP A 109 5.45 -10.46 -7.96
CA ASP A 109 4.90 -10.15 -9.28
C ASP A 109 3.42 -9.77 -9.23
N ASN A 110 2.64 -10.40 -8.35
CA ASN A 110 1.25 -10.02 -8.15
C ASN A 110 1.14 -8.56 -7.64
N THR A 111 2.00 -8.14 -6.71
CA THR A 111 2.04 -6.73 -6.25
C THR A 111 2.57 -5.78 -7.35
N ARG A 112 3.52 -6.24 -8.17
CA ARG A 112 4.06 -5.48 -9.30
C ARG A 112 2.97 -5.07 -10.30
N GLU A 113 1.95 -5.88 -10.50
CA GLU A 113 0.81 -5.56 -11.35
C GLU A 113 0.14 -4.25 -10.93
N MET A 114 -0.15 -4.08 -9.63
CA MET A 114 -0.76 -2.85 -9.10
C MET A 114 0.17 -1.64 -9.26
N TYR A 115 1.49 -1.81 -9.06
CA TYR A 115 2.44 -0.73 -9.28
C TYR A 115 2.35 -0.18 -10.70
N TYR A 116 2.39 -1.04 -11.71
CA TYR A 116 2.30 -0.61 -13.10
C TYR A 116 0.92 -0.05 -13.46
N ALA A 117 -0.16 -0.64 -12.94
CA ALA A 117 -1.51 -0.13 -13.15
C ALA A 117 -1.65 1.31 -12.65
N LEU A 118 -1.23 1.58 -11.41
CA LEU A 118 -1.30 2.91 -10.81
C LEU A 118 -0.37 3.91 -11.52
N ARG A 119 0.84 3.50 -11.90
CA ARG A 119 1.74 4.32 -12.71
C ARG A 119 1.11 4.69 -14.06
N ARG A 120 0.49 3.75 -14.74
CA ARG A 120 -0.22 3.98 -16.01
C ARG A 120 -1.38 4.95 -15.87
N LEU A 121 -2.06 4.92 -14.71
CA LEU A 121 -3.17 5.82 -14.38
C LEU A 121 -2.74 7.18 -13.82
N GLY A 122 -1.42 7.46 -13.75
CA GLY A 122 -0.88 8.71 -13.21
C GLY A 122 -1.10 8.88 -11.70
N LYS A 123 -1.28 7.79 -10.96
CA LYS A 123 -1.53 7.80 -9.52
C LYS A 123 -0.24 7.70 -8.72
N GLU A 124 -0.28 8.20 -7.49
CA GLU A 124 0.88 8.18 -6.61
C GLU A 124 1.09 6.79 -6.02
N VAL A 125 2.19 6.13 -6.40
CA VAL A 125 2.56 4.81 -5.94
C VAL A 125 4.07 4.66 -5.82
N VAL A 126 4.51 3.98 -4.76
CA VAL A 126 5.90 3.55 -4.55
C VAL A 126 5.90 2.03 -4.34
N TRP A 127 6.88 1.34 -4.90
CA TRP A 127 7.10 -0.08 -4.68
C TRP A 127 8.52 -0.32 -4.16
N VAL A 128 8.60 -0.97 -3.00
CA VAL A 128 9.85 -1.40 -2.35
C VAL A 128 9.88 -2.93 -2.38
N ASN A 129 10.86 -3.49 -3.06
CA ASN A 129 11.04 -4.94 -3.16
C ASN A 129 12.37 -5.36 -2.51
N TYR A 130 12.29 -6.09 -1.41
CA TYR A 130 13.46 -6.61 -0.69
C TYR A 130 13.92 -7.91 -1.35
N MET A 131 15.10 -7.87 -2.00
CA MET A 131 15.59 -8.97 -2.84
C MET A 131 15.75 -10.30 -2.12
N ASN A 132 16.12 -10.27 -0.84
CA ASN A 132 16.28 -11.46 0.01
C ASN A 132 15.09 -11.66 0.96
N GLY A 133 14.09 -10.75 0.93
CA GLY A 133 12.92 -10.79 1.81
C GLY A 133 11.93 -11.87 1.38
N GLY A 134 11.31 -12.50 2.36
CA GLY A 134 10.20 -13.44 2.19
C GLY A 134 8.85 -12.77 2.41
N HIS A 135 7.87 -13.58 2.86
CA HIS A 135 6.54 -13.09 3.19
C HIS A 135 6.59 -12.10 4.37
N GLY A 136 6.23 -10.85 4.11
CA GLY A 136 6.39 -9.73 5.05
C GLY A 136 7.45 -8.69 4.64
N GLY A 137 8.06 -8.84 3.44
CA GLY A 137 8.96 -7.83 2.87
C GLY A 137 10.35 -7.82 3.51
N GLY A 138 10.69 -6.77 4.26
CA GLY A 138 12.02 -6.56 4.84
C GLY A 138 12.33 -7.44 6.06
N ASN A 139 12.17 -8.75 5.96
CA ASN A 139 12.34 -9.70 7.06
C ASN A 139 13.56 -10.62 6.93
N ALA A 140 14.42 -10.39 5.95
CA ALA A 140 15.61 -11.23 5.74
C ALA A 140 16.76 -10.88 6.66
N SER A 141 16.85 -9.63 7.13
CA SER A 141 17.90 -9.17 8.04
C SER A 141 17.37 -8.06 8.96
N PRO A 142 18.05 -7.81 10.12
CA PRO A 142 17.73 -6.66 10.97
C PRO A 142 17.85 -5.32 10.24
N ALA A 143 18.77 -5.20 9.29
CA ALA A 143 18.95 -3.98 8.49
C ALA A 143 17.75 -3.74 7.58
N ASP A 144 17.29 -4.78 6.85
CA ASP A 144 16.09 -4.69 6.01
C ASP A 144 14.84 -4.38 6.83
N PHE A 145 14.72 -4.98 8.01
CA PHE A 145 13.61 -4.73 8.92
C PHE A 145 13.56 -3.27 9.35
N LEU A 146 14.70 -2.71 9.77
CA LEU A 146 14.78 -1.30 10.16
C LEU A 146 14.54 -0.35 8.98
N ASP A 147 15.10 -0.64 7.81
CA ASP A 147 14.87 0.15 6.59
C ASP A 147 13.39 0.17 6.21
N MET A 148 12.73 -0.98 6.24
CA MET A 148 11.29 -1.09 5.95
C MET A 148 10.46 -0.20 6.87
N HIS A 149 10.67 -0.30 8.18
CA HIS A 149 9.90 0.49 9.14
C HIS A 149 10.21 1.99 9.05
N LYS A 150 11.47 2.35 8.77
CA LYS A 150 11.84 3.75 8.52
C LYS A 150 11.08 4.31 7.32
N ARG A 151 11.03 3.59 6.19
CA ARG A 151 10.28 4.00 4.99
C ARG A 151 8.79 4.13 5.27
N MET A 152 8.20 3.22 6.06
CA MET A 152 6.80 3.31 6.46
C MET A 152 6.51 4.57 7.28
N LEU A 153 7.39 4.89 8.26
CA LEU A 153 7.26 6.10 9.06
C LEU A 153 7.41 7.36 8.20
N GLU A 154 8.42 7.43 7.34
CA GLU A 154 8.64 8.54 6.42
C GLU A 154 7.46 8.73 5.46
N TRP A 155 6.86 7.63 4.99
CA TRP A 155 5.65 7.68 4.16
C TRP A 155 4.49 8.33 4.89
N TYR A 156 4.20 7.88 6.11
CA TYR A 156 3.14 8.49 6.92
C TYR A 156 3.45 9.94 7.29
N ASP A 157 4.69 10.23 7.66
CA ASP A 157 5.11 11.61 7.97
C ASP A 157 4.87 12.56 6.78
N THR A 158 5.23 12.11 5.60
CA THR A 158 5.07 12.91 4.37
C THR A 158 3.59 13.13 4.03
N LYS A 159 2.72 12.13 4.26
CA LYS A 159 1.32 12.17 3.82
C LYS A 159 0.35 12.63 4.89
N LEU A 160 0.66 12.45 6.18
CA LEU A 160 -0.25 12.70 7.28
C LEU A 160 0.12 13.92 8.14
N LYS A 161 1.40 14.35 8.17
CA LYS A 161 1.77 15.54 8.92
C LYS A 161 1.23 16.81 8.24
N ARG A 162 0.79 17.78 9.04
CA ARG A 162 0.46 19.11 8.53
C ARG A 162 1.73 19.74 7.95
N THR A 163 1.70 20.16 6.70
CA THR A 163 2.69 21.11 6.18
C THR A 163 2.50 22.40 6.95
N THR A 164 3.37 22.72 7.90
CA THR A 164 3.47 24.06 8.47
C THR A 164 3.97 24.96 7.35
N THR A 165 3.03 25.59 6.64
CA THR A 165 3.36 26.70 5.75
C THR A 165 3.79 27.82 6.69
N THR A 166 5.09 27.98 6.91
CA THR A 166 5.66 29.17 7.53
C THR A 166 5.37 30.31 6.56
N THR A 167 4.27 31.00 6.76
CA THR A 167 3.98 32.27 6.10
C THR A 167 5.08 33.23 6.54
N ARG A 168 5.96 33.56 5.62
CA ARG A 168 7.03 34.53 5.76
C ARG A 168 6.40 35.92 5.80
N ALA A 169 5.70 36.25 6.92
CA ALA A 169 4.98 37.52 7.12
C ALA A 169 5.60 38.39 8.21
N ASP A 170 6.65 37.95 8.92
CA ASP A 170 7.18 38.68 10.06
C ASP A 170 8.60 39.24 9.87
N ALA A 171 9.04 39.43 8.63
CA ALA A 171 10.39 39.99 8.35
C ALA A 171 10.38 41.37 7.69
N VAL A 172 9.31 42.15 7.79
CA VAL A 172 9.29 43.54 7.29
C VAL A 172 8.67 44.42 8.33
N SER A 173 9.34 44.62 9.47
CA SER A 173 8.98 45.66 10.44
C SER A 173 10.13 46.00 11.37
N SER A 174 11.35 46.15 10.86
CA SER A 174 12.42 46.77 11.65
C SER A 174 13.48 47.45 10.77
N SER A 175 13.04 48.41 9.94
CA SER A 175 14.01 49.32 9.33
C SER A 175 13.32 50.66 9.00
N SER A 176 13.05 51.46 10.05
CA SER A 176 12.87 52.91 9.87
C SER A 176 13.02 53.60 11.21
N SER A 177 14.24 53.98 11.57
CA SER A 177 14.51 55.25 12.30
C SER A 177 16.01 55.40 12.56
N LEU A 178 16.73 55.91 11.60
CA LEU A 178 17.96 56.67 11.85
C LEU A 178 17.86 57.96 11.07
N ARG A 179 17.36 58.99 11.73
CA ARG A 179 17.54 60.39 11.30
C ARG A 179 18.87 60.86 11.84
N PHE A 180 19.73 61.30 10.95
CA PHE A 180 20.90 62.11 11.29
C PHE A 180 20.48 63.60 11.35
N HIS A 181 20.92 64.27 12.40
CA HIS A 181 21.20 65.72 12.45
C HIS A 181 22.68 65.87 12.19
#